data_79c9c16820145ddfa6ec7bd45fc7d9fd
#
_entry.id   79c9c16820145ddfa6ec7bd45fc7d9fd
#
_cell.length_a   1.000
_cell.length_b   1.000
_cell.length_c   1.000
_cell.angle_alpha   90.00
_cell.angle_beta   90.00
_cell.angle_gamma   90.00
#
_symmetry.space_group_name_H-M   'P 1'
#
loop_
_entity.id
_entity.type
_entity.pdbx_description
1 polymer ?
#
loop_
_entity_poly.entity_id
_entity_poly.type
_entity_poly.pdbx_seq_one_letter_code
_entity_poly.pdbx_strand_id
1 'polypeptide(L)'
;MTVLLEKSDTPISTGEEDVSQFIHEIRRYPLLSAQEERALAKKCAAGDEEAIRLLVNSNLRLVVSIARRFAGRGVPLLDLIQEGSIGLLAAARKFDYTQDVRFSTYATKGIQSGIVQYLIDHGQTIRVPGHTAEQIRKVEQARKELEQESPAPTLAQIAEKCGMTEEKVRKYLLLQPETCSLDAPAGENDGTLGILLEDLQAPQPQEALVRRELEMTINELLSHLNDRQREILRLHFGMADGTCYSLEQISKKLGISKERVRQIEKQAMEKLQKLGASLGLEDFLLE
;
A
#
# COMPACT_ATOMS: atom_id res chain seq x y z
N MET A 1 37.57 5.44 -14.65
CA MET A 1 37.01 6.80 -14.54
C MET A 1 35.91 6.73 -13.50
N THR A 2 36.25 7.06 -12.27
CA THR A 2 35.46 6.80 -11.06
C THR A 2 34.49 7.94 -10.89
N VAL A 3 33.18 7.68 -11.08
CA VAL A 3 32.13 8.68 -10.80
C VAL A 3 31.89 8.65 -9.30
N LEU A 4 32.34 9.68 -8.62
CA LEU A 4 32.03 10.01 -7.23
C LEU A 4 30.53 10.36 -7.19
N LEU A 5 29.73 9.50 -6.55
CA LEU A 5 28.38 9.84 -6.11
C LEU A 5 28.51 10.89 -5.00
N GLU A 6 28.31 12.15 -5.36
CA GLU A 6 28.07 13.22 -4.41
C GLU A 6 26.78 12.89 -3.63
N LYS A 7 26.95 12.80 -2.30
CA LYS A 7 25.82 12.77 -1.37
C LYS A 7 25.05 14.08 -1.53
N SER A 8 23.84 14.00 -2.07
CA SER A 8 22.89 15.10 -2.00
C SER A 8 22.54 15.33 -0.52
N ASP A 9 23.03 16.43 0.02
CA ASP A 9 22.60 16.99 1.31
C ASP A 9 21.14 17.47 1.18
N THR A 10 20.20 16.58 1.39
CA THR A 10 18.82 16.96 1.72
C THR A 10 18.73 17.15 3.23
N PRO A 11 18.19 18.28 3.72
CA PRO A 11 18.08 18.54 5.16
C PRO A 11 16.95 17.68 5.76
N ILE A 12 17.29 16.47 6.23
CA ILE A 12 16.45 15.67 7.13
C ILE A 12 16.80 16.10 8.56
N SER A 13 16.52 17.37 8.90
CA SER A 13 16.91 17.93 10.19
C SER A 13 15.93 17.63 11.33
N THR A 14 14.65 17.40 11.07
CA THR A 14 13.65 17.18 12.12
C THR A 14 13.75 15.83 12.83
N GLY A 15 14.08 14.75 12.12
CA GLY A 15 14.16 13.41 12.74
C GLY A 15 15.40 13.16 13.59
N GLU A 16 16.53 13.82 13.33
CA GLU A 16 17.77 13.65 14.10
C GLU A 16 17.73 14.44 15.41
N GLU A 17 17.12 15.60 15.42
CA GLU A 17 16.92 16.42 16.64
C GLU A 17 16.00 15.70 17.62
N ASP A 18 14.89 15.13 17.17
CA ASP A 18 13.93 14.38 18.00
C ASP A 18 14.58 13.14 18.63
N VAL A 19 15.38 12.41 17.85
CA VAL A 19 16.14 11.25 18.37
C VAL A 19 17.17 11.70 19.41
N SER A 20 17.85 12.81 19.17
CA SER A 20 18.84 13.36 20.10
C SER A 20 18.21 13.81 21.42
N GLN A 21 17.05 14.47 21.35
CA GLN A 21 16.26 14.85 22.52
C GLN A 21 15.82 13.62 23.31
N PHE A 22 15.26 12.61 22.62
CA PHE A 22 14.85 11.35 23.25
C PHE A 22 16.03 10.66 23.95
N ILE A 23 17.20 10.59 23.31
CA ILE A 23 18.41 10.00 23.91
C ILE A 23 18.83 10.80 25.15
N HIS A 24 18.69 12.13 25.15
CA HIS A 24 18.98 12.94 26.32
C HIS A 24 18.03 12.65 27.49
N GLU A 25 16.76 12.49 27.22
CA GLU A 25 15.73 12.18 28.23
C GLU A 25 15.94 10.81 28.88
N ILE A 26 16.23 9.78 28.10
CA ILE A 26 16.44 8.42 28.64
C ILE A 26 17.71 8.29 29.48
N ARG A 27 18.70 9.20 29.32
CA ARG A 27 19.92 9.24 30.15
C ARG A 27 19.64 9.57 31.61
N ARG A 28 18.49 10.17 31.94
CA ARG A 28 18.08 10.50 33.31
C ARG A 28 17.83 9.26 34.16
N TYR A 29 17.51 8.14 33.52
CA TYR A 29 17.27 6.88 34.24
C TYR A 29 18.59 6.13 34.46
N PRO A 30 18.92 5.75 35.72
CA PRO A 30 20.14 5.02 36.04
C PRO A 30 20.10 3.60 35.47
N LEU A 31 21.28 3.04 35.24
CA LEU A 31 21.40 1.60 34.91
C LEU A 31 21.18 0.79 36.18
N LEU A 32 20.39 -0.26 36.07
CA LEU A 32 20.08 -1.15 37.18
C LEU A 32 21.17 -2.22 37.34
N SER A 33 21.53 -2.47 38.61
CA SER A 33 22.33 -3.65 38.98
C SER A 33 21.49 -4.93 38.88
N ALA A 34 22.14 -6.10 38.86
CA ALA A 34 21.43 -7.38 38.79
C ALA A 34 20.49 -7.61 40.00
N GLN A 35 20.84 -7.08 41.19
CA GLN A 35 20.01 -7.17 42.39
C GLN A 35 18.76 -6.28 42.28
N GLU A 36 18.93 -5.04 41.77
CA GLU A 36 17.81 -4.12 41.55
C GLU A 36 16.87 -4.62 40.44
N GLU A 37 17.40 -5.18 39.34
CA GLU A 37 16.60 -5.82 38.29
C GLU A 37 15.71 -6.93 38.89
N ARG A 38 16.27 -7.83 39.72
CA ARG A 38 15.51 -8.90 40.39
C ARG A 38 14.46 -8.36 41.35
N ALA A 39 14.79 -7.36 42.15
CA ALA A 39 13.87 -6.73 43.07
C ALA A 39 12.67 -6.10 42.37
N LEU A 40 12.94 -5.36 41.27
CA LEU A 40 11.91 -4.77 40.41
C LEU A 40 11.08 -5.84 39.71
N ALA A 41 11.72 -6.84 39.09
CA ALA A 41 11.02 -7.93 38.42
C ALA A 41 10.07 -8.69 39.35
N LYS A 42 10.41 -8.86 40.61
CA LYS A 42 9.51 -9.45 41.62
C LYS A 42 8.27 -8.59 41.85
N LYS A 43 8.40 -7.26 41.89
CA LYS A 43 7.27 -6.32 41.99
C LYS A 43 6.44 -6.32 40.69
N CYS A 44 7.10 -6.37 39.52
CA CYS A 44 6.41 -6.46 38.20
C CYS A 44 5.53 -7.72 38.14
N ALA A 45 6.00 -8.87 38.64
CA ALA A 45 5.24 -10.10 38.69
C ALA A 45 4.02 -10.00 39.64
N ALA A 46 4.07 -9.10 40.65
CA ALA A 46 2.93 -8.80 41.53
C ALA A 46 1.93 -7.79 40.90
N GLY A 47 2.19 -7.29 39.68
CA GLY A 47 1.32 -6.35 38.98
C GLY A 47 1.57 -4.88 39.30
N ASP A 48 2.71 -4.52 39.88
CA ASP A 48 3.09 -3.14 40.19
C ASP A 48 3.48 -2.39 38.90
N GLU A 49 2.60 -1.53 38.43
CA GLU A 49 2.79 -0.72 37.21
C GLU A 49 3.93 0.30 37.36
N GLU A 50 4.21 0.80 38.55
CA GLU A 50 5.34 1.72 38.75
C GLU A 50 6.68 0.99 38.64
N ALA A 51 6.76 -0.23 39.15
CA ALA A 51 7.92 -1.10 38.99
C ALA A 51 8.16 -1.45 37.52
N ILE A 52 7.07 -1.76 36.76
CA ILE A 52 7.17 -2.01 35.31
C ILE A 52 7.70 -0.78 34.58
N ARG A 53 7.17 0.41 34.84
CA ARG A 53 7.63 1.67 34.25
C ARG A 53 9.11 1.93 34.55
N LEU A 54 9.54 1.72 35.78
CA LEU A 54 10.93 1.94 36.16
C LEU A 54 11.87 0.94 35.46
N LEU A 55 11.48 -0.35 35.41
CA LEU A 55 12.24 -1.39 34.70
C LEU A 55 12.38 -1.09 33.22
N VAL A 56 11.30 -0.66 32.56
CA VAL A 56 11.28 -0.28 31.14
C VAL A 56 12.15 0.96 30.89
N ASN A 57 11.94 2.04 31.65
CA ASN A 57 12.67 3.30 31.46
C ASN A 57 14.19 3.14 31.64
N SER A 58 14.63 2.35 32.61
CA SER A 58 16.05 2.06 32.84
C SER A 58 16.69 1.23 31.72
N ASN A 59 15.86 0.55 30.88
CA ASN A 59 16.33 -0.28 29.77
C ASN A 59 16.08 0.32 28.38
N LEU A 60 15.54 1.55 28.25
CA LEU A 60 15.32 2.20 26.96
C LEU A 60 16.62 2.39 26.15
N ARG A 61 17.77 2.56 26.82
CA ARG A 61 19.09 2.61 26.17
C ARG A 61 19.41 1.34 25.37
N LEU A 62 18.96 0.16 25.87
CA LEU A 62 19.08 -1.11 25.15
C LEU A 62 18.23 -1.09 23.88
N VAL A 63 17.00 -0.56 23.94
CA VAL A 63 16.13 -0.43 22.76
C VAL A 63 16.79 0.39 21.69
N VAL A 64 17.34 1.58 22.03
CA VAL A 64 18.04 2.44 21.08
C VAL A 64 19.22 1.73 20.42
N SER A 65 20.01 0.98 21.21
CA SER A 65 21.16 0.23 20.67
C SER A 65 20.75 -0.86 19.68
N ILE A 66 19.61 -1.51 19.93
CA ILE A 66 19.06 -2.53 19.05
C ILE A 66 18.44 -1.89 17.79
N ALA A 67 17.60 -0.85 17.95
CA ALA A 67 16.93 -0.15 16.87
C ALA A 67 17.90 0.42 15.81
N ARG A 68 19.04 0.98 16.26
CA ARG A 68 20.09 1.47 15.36
C ARG A 68 20.59 0.43 14.36
N ARG A 69 20.60 -0.85 14.70
CA ARG A 69 21.03 -1.93 13.78
C ARG A 69 20.01 -2.19 12.67
N PHE A 70 18.80 -1.69 12.83
CA PHE A 70 17.70 -1.82 11.86
C PHE A 70 17.41 -0.52 11.11
N ALA A 71 18.13 0.57 11.41
CA ALA A 71 18.00 1.84 10.72
C ALA A 71 18.31 1.75 9.22
N GLY A 72 17.73 2.66 8.41
CA GLY A 72 17.95 2.71 6.97
C GLY A 72 17.15 1.69 6.15
N ARG A 73 16.09 1.11 6.72
CA ARG A 73 15.24 0.10 6.06
C ARG A 73 13.83 0.64 5.71
N GLY A 74 13.74 1.91 5.31
CA GLY A 74 12.48 2.51 4.89
C GLY A 74 11.60 3.05 6.03
N VAL A 75 12.06 2.94 7.29
CA VAL A 75 11.33 3.41 8.47
C VAL A 75 12.21 4.36 9.29
N PRO A 76 11.65 5.48 9.83
CA PRO A 76 12.34 6.38 10.72
C PRO A 76 12.86 5.67 11.98
N LEU A 77 14.06 6.07 12.47
CA LEU A 77 14.66 5.44 13.64
C LEU A 77 13.79 5.59 14.91
N LEU A 78 13.10 6.72 15.04
CA LEU A 78 12.23 6.98 16.20
C LEU A 78 11.08 5.98 16.27
N ASP A 79 10.47 5.62 15.14
CA ASP A 79 9.39 4.64 15.06
C ASP A 79 9.89 3.24 15.46
N LEU A 80 11.10 2.87 15.01
CA LEU A 80 11.74 1.61 15.42
C LEU A 80 12.03 1.58 16.93
N ILE A 81 12.38 2.72 17.53
CA ILE A 81 12.59 2.84 18.98
C ILE A 81 11.26 2.67 19.71
N GLN A 82 10.17 3.28 19.24
CA GLN A 82 8.86 3.17 19.88
C GLN A 82 8.33 1.72 19.82
N GLU A 83 8.41 1.08 18.66
CA GLU A 83 8.01 -0.32 18.52
C GLU A 83 8.89 -1.28 19.34
N GLY A 84 10.19 -1.02 19.38
CA GLY A 84 11.10 -1.72 20.28
C GLY A 84 10.75 -1.53 21.76
N SER A 85 10.28 -0.34 22.14
CA SER A 85 9.82 -0.04 23.50
C SER A 85 8.54 -0.77 23.87
N ILE A 86 7.62 -0.95 22.91
CA ILE A 86 6.42 -1.80 23.07
C ILE A 86 6.85 -3.27 23.29
N GLY A 87 7.82 -3.75 22.50
CA GLY A 87 8.41 -5.08 22.68
C GLY A 87 9.09 -5.26 24.04
N LEU A 88 9.80 -4.22 24.53
CA LEU A 88 10.40 -4.19 25.86
C LEU A 88 9.35 -4.25 26.98
N LEU A 89 8.26 -3.47 26.85
CA LEU A 89 7.15 -3.47 27.81
C LEU A 89 6.48 -4.85 27.90
N ALA A 90 6.24 -5.49 26.76
CA ALA A 90 5.69 -6.84 26.72
C ALA A 90 6.64 -7.86 27.37
N ALA A 91 7.95 -7.70 27.18
CA ALA A 91 8.96 -8.52 27.83
C ALA A 91 8.99 -8.29 29.35
N ALA A 92 8.88 -7.03 29.81
CA ALA A 92 8.87 -6.71 31.25
C ALA A 92 7.69 -7.34 31.98
N ARG A 93 6.52 -7.40 31.34
CA ARG A 93 5.32 -8.04 31.92
C ARG A 93 5.40 -9.58 31.98
N LYS A 94 6.20 -10.19 31.10
CA LYS A 94 6.31 -11.67 30.99
C LYS A 94 7.60 -12.24 31.60
N PHE A 95 8.47 -11.37 32.11
CA PHE A 95 9.78 -11.78 32.62
C PHE A 95 9.65 -12.60 33.90
N ASP A 96 10.24 -13.78 33.91
CA ASP A 96 10.32 -14.66 35.05
C ASP A 96 11.65 -14.43 35.79
N TYR A 97 11.56 -13.80 36.97
CA TYR A 97 12.72 -13.46 37.82
C TYR A 97 13.31 -14.68 38.55
N THR A 98 12.64 -15.84 38.50
CA THR A 98 13.13 -17.09 39.16
C THR A 98 14.26 -17.73 38.37
N GLN A 99 14.32 -17.43 37.05
CA GLN A 99 15.40 -17.89 36.19
C GLN A 99 16.68 -17.05 36.40
N ASP A 100 17.82 -17.72 36.40
CA ASP A 100 19.12 -17.05 36.59
C ASP A 100 19.65 -16.41 35.31
N VAL A 101 18.80 -15.60 34.64
CA VAL A 101 19.09 -14.88 33.39
C VAL A 101 18.86 -13.39 33.59
N ARG A 102 19.73 -12.56 33.03
CA ARG A 102 19.57 -11.10 33.06
C ARG A 102 18.34 -10.69 32.23
N PHE A 103 17.63 -9.68 32.73
CA PHE A 103 16.47 -9.11 32.02
C PHE A 103 16.84 -8.64 30.61
N SER A 104 17.99 -8.00 30.43
CA SER A 104 18.48 -7.55 29.12
C SER A 104 18.60 -8.68 28.09
N THR A 105 19.00 -9.88 28.49
CA THR A 105 19.10 -11.05 27.60
C THR A 105 17.73 -11.50 27.12
N TYR A 106 16.75 -11.55 28.02
CA TYR A 106 15.37 -11.90 27.71
C TYR A 106 14.69 -10.82 26.85
N ALA A 107 14.81 -9.56 27.26
CA ALA A 107 14.19 -8.42 26.59
C ALA A 107 14.68 -8.21 25.17
N THR A 108 15.96 -8.53 24.87
CA THR A 108 16.52 -8.40 23.51
C THR A 108 15.69 -9.10 22.46
N LYS A 109 15.20 -10.32 22.72
CA LYS A 109 14.34 -11.06 21.78
C LYS A 109 13.00 -10.37 21.57
N GLY A 110 12.38 -9.85 22.64
CA GLY A 110 11.11 -9.13 22.58
C GLY A 110 11.23 -7.84 21.77
N ILE A 111 12.28 -7.05 22.02
CA ILE A 111 12.60 -5.82 21.30
C ILE A 111 12.81 -6.10 19.81
N GLN A 112 13.66 -7.09 19.48
CA GLN A 112 13.94 -7.47 18.10
C GLN A 112 12.69 -7.95 17.37
N SER A 113 11.85 -8.76 18.03
CA SER A 113 10.61 -9.25 17.44
C SER A 113 9.64 -8.12 17.12
N GLY A 114 9.48 -7.13 18.02
CA GLY A 114 8.66 -5.94 17.78
C GLY A 114 9.15 -5.14 16.57
N ILE A 115 10.44 -4.81 16.54
CA ILE A 115 11.06 -4.05 15.47
C ILE A 115 10.93 -4.78 14.12
N VAL A 116 11.23 -6.09 14.08
CA VAL A 116 11.16 -6.87 12.82
C VAL A 116 9.73 -6.97 12.33
N GLN A 117 8.76 -7.17 13.22
CA GLN A 117 7.34 -7.20 12.83
C GLN A 117 6.90 -5.86 12.24
N TYR A 118 7.28 -4.76 12.85
CA TYR A 118 6.98 -3.42 12.34
C TYR A 118 7.60 -3.16 10.98
N LEU A 119 8.87 -3.55 10.79
CA LEU A 119 9.55 -3.45 9.49
C LEU A 119 8.86 -4.26 8.39
N ILE A 120 8.34 -5.44 8.70
CA ILE A 120 7.59 -6.26 7.75
C ILE A 120 6.29 -5.55 7.35
N ASP A 121 5.63 -4.90 8.32
CA ASP A 121 4.33 -4.29 8.12
C ASP A 121 4.40 -2.89 7.46
N HIS A 122 5.48 -2.12 7.71
CA HIS A 122 5.59 -0.71 7.34
C HIS A 122 6.87 -0.34 6.59
N GLY A 123 7.82 -1.27 6.45
CA GLY A 123 9.13 -1.00 5.82
C GLY A 123 9.08 -0.84 4.29
N GLN A 124 7.98 -1.21 3.66
CA GLN A 124 7.79 -1.10 2.21
C GLN A 124 6.55 -0.29 1.87
N THR A 125 6.64 0.53 0.81
CA THR A 125 5.51 1.32 0.29
C THR A 125 4.34 0.42 -0.12
N ILE A 126 4.63 -0.73 -0.74
CA ILE A 126 3.64 -1.75 -1.08
C ILE A 126 3.73 -2.86 -0.03
N ARG A 127 2.71 -2.95 0.83
CA ARG A 127 2.66 -3.93 1.91
C ARG A 127 2.64 -5.37 1.38
N VAL A 128 3.57 -6.17 1.88
CA VAL A 128 3.65 -7.61 1.59
C VAL A 128 3.28 -8.39 2.86
N PRO A 129 2.44 -9.45 2.77
CA PRO A 129 2.12 -10.29 3.92
C PRO A 129 3.36 -10.89 4.57
N GLY A 130 3.39 -10.96 5.92
CA GLY A 130 4.58 -11.33 6.69
C GLY A 130 5.20 -12.68 6.27
N HIS A 131 4.36 -13.70 6.00
CA HIS A 131 4.86 -15.01 5.52
C HIS A 131 5.55 -14.92 4.16
N THR A 132 5.05 -14.05 3.27
CA THR A 132 5.67 -13.81 1.94
C THR A 132 6.96 -13.02 2.09
N ALA A 133 6.98 -11.97 2.94
CA ALA A 133 8.17 -11.19 3.23
C ALA A 133 9.30 -12.06 3.82
N GLU A 134 8.96 -13.03 4.66
CA GLU A 134 9.93 -13.98 5.20
C GLU A 134 10.54 -14.88 4.12
N GLN A 135 9.73 -15.34 3.16
CA GLN A 135 10.22 -16.13 2.02
C GLN A 135 11.08 -15.28 1.08
N ILE A 136 10.67 -14.05 0.78
CA ILE A 136 11.48 -13.10 0.00
C ILE A 136 12.84 -12.91 0.67
N ARG A 137 12.88 -12.67 1.97
CA ARG A 137 14.13 -12.50 2.72
C ARG A 137 15.04 -13.73 2.64
N LYS A 138 14.46 -14.95 2.70
CA LYS A 138 15.23 -16.20 2.54
C LYS A 138 15.85 -16.30 1.15
N VAL A 139 15.09 -15.97 0.11
CA VAL A 139 15.55 -15.97 -1.27
C VAL A 139 16.68 -14.95 -1.48
N GLU A 140 16.52 -13.73 -0.96
CA GLU A 140 17.55 -12.69 -1.02
C GLU A 140 18.85 -13.09 -0.29
N GLN A 141 18.71 -13.67 0.89
CA GLN A 141 19.86 -14.11 1.66
C GLN A 141 20.61 -15.20 0.91
N ALA A 142 19.91 -16.20 0.37
CA ALA A 142 20.51 -17.26 -0.42
C ALA A 142 21.19 -16.72 -1.69
N ARG A 143 20.55 -15.73 -2.36
CA ARG A 143 21.14 -15.03 -3.51
C ARG A 143 22.44 -14.32 -3.13
N LYS A 144 22.46 -13.51 -2.07
CA LYS A 144 23.64 -12.78 -1.60
C LYS A 144 24.79 -13.71 -1.21
N GLU A 145 24.48 -14.85 -0.58
CA GLU A 145 25.48 -15.85 -0.23
C GLU A 145 26.09 -16.52 -1.47
N LEU A 146 25.26 -16.82 -2.50
CA LEU A 146 25.74 -17.38 -3.76
C LEU A 146 26.51 -16.36 -4.62
N GLU A 147 26.15 -15.08 -4.57
CA GLU A 147 26.87 -13.99 -5.24
C GLU A 147 28.31 -13.83 -4.72
N GLN A 148 28.59 -14.24 -3.47
CA GLN A 148 29.97 -14.28 -2.94
C GLN A 148 30.80 -15.42 -3.56
N GLU A 149 30.16 -16.51 -3.98
CA GLU A 149 30.82 -17.68 -4.58
C GLU A 149 30.84 -17.59 -6.10
N SER A 150 29.82 -16.98 -6.71
CA SER A 150 29.68 -16.86 -8.17
C SER A 150 28.98 -15.54 -8.53
N PRO A 151 29.50 -14.74 -9.48
CA PRO A 151 28.99 -13.38 -9.77
C PRO A 151 27.57 -13.34 -10.37
N ALA A 152 27.01 -14.48 -10.79
CA ALA A 152 25.64 -14.57 -11.32
C ALA A 152 24.99 -15.92 -10.96
N PRO A 153 24.39 -16.05 -9.77
CA PRO A 153 23.75 -17.30 -9.39
C PRO A 153 22.50 -17.56 -10.25
N THR A 154 22.34 -18.80 -10.71
CA THR A 154 21.17 -19.22 -11.49
C THR A 154 19.95 -19.41 -10.58
N LEU A 155 18.73 -19.30 -11.15
CA LEU A 155 17.49 -19.56 -10.41
C LEU A 155 17.47 -20.96 -9.79
N ALA A 156 18.03 -21.97 -10.49
CA ALA A 156 18.15 -23.35 -10.01
C ALA A 156 18.98 -23.43 -8.72
N GLN A 157 20.14 -22.78 -8.68
CA GLN A 157 21.02 -22.76 -7.52
C GLN A 157 20.37 -22.08 -6.30
N ILE A 158 19.65 -20.97 -6.53
CA ILE A 158 18.91 -20.29 -5.46
C ILE A 158 17.78 -21.18 -4.95
N ALA A 159 17.05 -21.84 -5.86
CA ALA A 159 15.95 -22.74 -5.53
C ALA A 159 16.41 -23.94 -4.69
N GLU A 160 17.53 -24.57 -5.08
CA GLU A 160 18.14 -25.66 -4.34
C GLU A 160 18.57 -25.22 -2.93
N LYS A 161 19.25 -24.07 -2.81
CA LYS A 161 19.69 -23.53 -1.51
C LYS A 161 18.54 -23.13 -0.59
N CYS A 162 17.42 -22.64 -1.14
CA CYS A 162 16.22 -22.28 -0.38
C CYS A 162 15.30 -23.48 -0.10
N GLY A 163 15.47 -24.61 -0.77
CA GLY A 163 14.56 -25.76 -0.72
C GLY A 163 13.18 -25.46 -1.33
N MET A 164 13.15 -24.67 -2.41
CA MET A 164 11.93 -24.22 -3.11
C MET A 164 11.97 -24.58 -4.59
N THR A 165 10.80 -24.53 -5.26
CA THR A 165 10.75 -24.66 -6.72
C THR A 165 11.22 -23.37 -7.40
N GLU A 166 11.81 -23.46 -8.60
CA GLU A 166 12.26 -22.28 -9.37
C GLU A 166 11.13 -21.29 -9.66
N GLU A 167 9.92 -21.78 -9.90
CA GLU A 167 8.74 -20.94 -10.12
C GLU A 167 8.42 -20.06 -8.89
N LYS A 168 8.53 -20.62 -7.67
CA LYS A 168 8.35 -19.86 -6.43
C LYS A 168 9.44 -18.82 -6.24
N VAL A 169 10.71 -19.19 -6.50
CA VAL A 169 11.82 -18.24 -6.42
C VAL A 169 11.62 -17.09 -7.40
N ARG A 170 11.27 -17.38 -8.66
CA ARG A 170 10.95 -16.35 -9.67
C ARG A 170 9.81 -15.43 -9.20
N LYS A 171 8.74 -16.00 -8.67
CA LYS A 171 7.61 -15.23 -8.12
C LYS A 171 8.04 -14.30 -6.98
N TYR A 172 8.87 -14.79 -6.04
CA TYR A 172 9.33 -13.98 -4.91
C TYR A 172 10.29 -12.85 -5.33
N LEU A 173 11.13 -13.07 -6.34
CA LEU A 173 11.99 -12.03 -6.91
C LEU A 173 11.18 -10.94 -7.63
N LEU A 174 10.07 -11.31 -8.31
CA LEU A 174 9.17 -10.36 -8.95
C LEU A 174 8.28 -9.59 -7.95
N LEU A 175 8.01 -10.17 -6.77
CA LEU A 175 7.22 -9.54 -5.72
C LEU A 175 8.00 -8.52 -4.88
N GLN A 176 9.26 -8.29 -5.20
CA GLN A 176 10.06 -7.25 -4.57
C GLN A 176 9.95 -5.95 -5.41
N PRO A 177 8.98 -5.07 -5.11
CA PRO A 177 8.82 -3.85 -5.88
C PRO A 177 9.93 -2.86 -5.51
N GLU A 178 10.79 -2.55 -6.44
CA GLU A 178 11.63 -1.35 -6.34
C GLU A 178 10.76 -0.14 -6.66
N THR A 179 10.42 0.63 -5.63
CA THR A 179 9.71 1.90 -5.80
C THR A 179 10.72 3.03 -5.94
N CYS A 180 10.52 3.91 -6.94
CA CYS A 180 11.28 5.14 -7.07
C CYS A 180 10.37 6.34 -6.80
N SER A 181 10.95 7.46 -6.34
CA SER A 181 10.20 8.69 -6.13
C SER A 181 9.80 9.31 -7.47
N LEU A 182 8.57 9.79 -7.58
CA LEU A 182 8.12 10.58 -8.72
C LEU A 182 8.80 11.95 -8.77
N ASP A 183 9.29 12.44 -7.64
CA ASP A 183 10.04 13.70 -7.53
C ASP A 183 11.54 13.52 -7.84
N ALA A 184 11.98 12.30 -8.14
CA ALA A 184 13.36 12.07 -8.55
C ALA A 184 13.66 12.83 -9.86
N PRO A 185 14.85 13.46 -9.97
CA PRO A 185 15.23 14.20 -11.17
C PRO A 185 15.31 13.28 -12.39
N ALA A 186 14.69 13.70 -13.48
CA ALA A 186 14.67 12.97 -14.75
C ALA A 186 15.47 13.72 -15.81
N GLY A 187 16.72 13.29 -16.05
CA GLY A 187 17.60 13.86 -17.07
C GLY A 187 18.38 15.10 -16.63
N GLU A 188 18.97 15.82 -17.60
CA GLU A 188 19.80 17.01 -17.38
C GLU A 188 19.02 18.30 -17.15
N ASN A 189 17.70 18.30 -17.40
CA ASN A 189 16.80 19.43 -17.16
C ASN A 189 16.10 19.24 -15.81
N ASP A 190 15.77 20.36 -15.13
CA ASP A 190 15.09 20.39 -13.81
C ASP A 190 13.70 19.69 -13.74
N GLY A 191 13.46 18.70 -14.60
CA GLY A 191 12.24 17.90 -14.63
C GLY A 191 12.26 16.73 -13.67
N THR A 192 11.10 16.37 -13.12
CA THR A 192 10.91 15.19 -12.28
C THR A 192 10.33 14.02 -13.09
N LEU A 193 10.52 12.78 -12.61
CA LEU A 193 9.92 11.58 -13.24
C LEU A 193 8.40 11.70 -13.37
N GLY A 194 7.75 12.36 -12.41
CA GLY A 194 6.31 12.57 -12.42
C GLY A 194 5.78 13.36 -13.61
N ILE A 195 6.58 14.29 -14.16
CA ILE A 195 6.20 15.10 -15.32
C ILE A 195 6.20 14.25 -16.62
N LEU A 196 6.99 13.18 -16.66
CA LEU A 196 7.08 12.29 -17.82
C LEU A 196 5.96 11.26 -17.90
N LEU A 197 5.18 11.11 -16.82
CA LEU A 197 4.07 10.16 -16.78
C LEU A 197 2.82 10.79 -17.39
N GLU A 198 2.29 10.12 -18.41
CA GLU A 198 1.02 10.49 -19.03
C GLU A 198 -0.15 10.14 -18.12
N ASP A 199 -1.11 11.07 -18.00
CA ASP A 199 -2.39 10.82 -17.36
C ASP A 199 -3.33 10.11 -18.33
N LEU A 200 -3.39 8.78 -18.24
CA LEU A 200 -4.26 7.96 -19.07
C LEU A 200 -5.77 8.12 -18.75
N GLN A 201 -6.12 8.81 -17.66
CA GLN A 201 -7.51 9.07 -17.28
C GLN A 201 -7.98 10.45 -17.70
N ALA A 202 -7.07 11.32 -18.11
CA ALA A 202 -7.44 12.63 -18.63
C ALA A 202 -8.26 12.48 -19.92
N PRO A 203 -9.46 13.06 -19.99
CA PRO A 203 -10.29 12.97 -21.18
C PRO A 203 -9.56 13.63 -22.36
N GLN A 204 -9.27 12.87 -23.40
CA GLN A 204 -8.67 13.40 -24.60
C GLN A 204 -9.66 14.37 -25.28
N PRO A 205 -9.21 15.55 -25.75
CA PRO A 205 -10.10 16.52 -26.39
C PRO A 205 -10.86 15.94 -27.59
N GLN A 206 -10.25 15.01 -28.34
CA GLN A 206 -10.88 14.31 -29.45
C GLN A 206 -12.03 13.42 -29.00
N GLU A 207 -11.84 12.61 -27.97
CA GLU A 207 -12.89 11.73 -27.40
C GLU A 207 -14.05 12.55 -26.83
N ALA A 208 -13.74 13.69 -26.17
CA ALA A 208 -14.75 14.59 -25.64
C ALA A 208 -15.61 15.21 -26.80
N LEU A 209 -14.98 15.51 -27.95
CA LEU A 209 -15.68 16.03 -29.12
C LEU A 209 -16.57 14.96 -29.74
N VAL A 210 -16.03 13.76 -29.98
CA VAL A 210 -16.78 12.61 -30.55
C VAL A 210 -17.98 12.25 -29.65
N ARG A 211 -17.78 12.23 -28.34
CA ARG A 211 -18.86 11.99 -27.39
C ARG A 211 -19.96 13.04 -27.46
N ARG A 212 -19.58 14.32 -27.60
CA ARG A 212 -20.53 15.42 -27.75
C ARG A 212 -21.30 15.35 -29.06
N GLU A 213 -20.63 15.02 -30.18
CA GLU A 213 -21.28 14.77 -31.46
C GLU A 213 -22.27 13.61 -31.39
N LEU A 214 -21.87 12.49 -30.78
CA LEU A 214 -22.76 11.36 -30.55
C LEU A 214 -23.99 11.76 -29.72
N GLU A 215 -23.83 12.51 -28.65
CA GLU A 215 -24.94 13.01 -27.84
C GLU A 215 -25.87 13.92 -28.61
N MET A 216 -25.34 14.79 -29.47
CA MET A 216 -26.14 15.65 -30.35
C MET A 216 -26.92 14.85 -31.37
N THR A 217 -26.27 13.89 -32.04
CA THR A 217 -26.90 13.00 -33.04
C THR A 217 -28.00 12.12 -32.41
N ILE A 218 -27.76 11.58 -31.20
CA ILE A 218 -28.80 10.82 -30.46
C ILE A 218 -29.98 11.72 -30.11
N ASN A 219 -29.75 12.95 -29.66
CA ASN A 219 -30.83 13.88 -29.33
C ASN A 219 -31.64 14.28 -30.57
N GLU A 220 -30.99 14.45 -31.71
CA GLU A 220 -31.65 14.70 -33.01
C GLU A 220 -32.54 13.52 -33.38
N LEU A 221 -32.02 12.28 -33.35
CA LEU A 221 -32.81 11.06 -33.61
C LEU A 221 -34.01 10.94 -32.68
N LEU A 222 -33.82 11.21 -31.39
CA LEU A 222 -34.92 11.19 -30.40
C LEU A 222 -35.95 12.28 -30.70
N SER A 223 -35.62 13.37 -31.38
CA SER A 223 -36.56 14.44 -31.76
C SER A 223 -37.59 13.97 -32.78
N HIS A 224 -37.23 12.98 -33.62
CA HIS A 224 -38.14 12.39 -34.63
C HIS A 224 -39.12 11.38 -34.05
N LEU A 225 -39.05 11.07 -32.77
CA LEU A 225 -39.99 10.18 -32.06
C LEU A 225 -41.13 10.98 -31.40
N ASN A 226 -42.29 10.31 -31.25
CA ASN A 226 -43.39 10.84 -30.48
C ASN A 226 -43.00 10.98 -28.99
N ASP A 227 -43.58 11.94 -28.27
CA ASP A 227 -43.22 12.26 -26.87
C ASP A 227 -43.26 11.00 -25.97
N ARG A 228 -44.25 10.13 -26.12
CA ARG A 228 -44.34 8.88 -25.36
C ARG A 228 -43.23 7.89 -25.70
N GLN A 229 -42.87 7.76 -26.96
CA GLN A 229 -41.75 6.91 -27.41
C GLN A 229 -40.44 7.41 -26.86
N ARG A 230 -40.20 8.73 -26.92
CA ARG A 230 -39.01 9.38 -26.40
C ARG A 230 -38.87 9.24 -24.90
N GLU A 231 -39.95 9.41 -24.15
CA GLU A 231 -39.97 9.29 -22.71
C GLU A 231 -39.64 7.83 -22.27
N ILE A 232 -40.22 6.82 -22.90
CA ILE A 232 -39.96 5.41 -22.60
C ILE A 232 -38.49 5.08 -22.84
N LEU A 233 -37.90 5.49 -23.98
CA LEU A 233 -36.50 5.24 -24.27
C LEU A 233 -35.57 6.00 -23.30
N ARG A 234 -35.84 7.27 -22.99
CA ARG A 234 -35.06 8.03 -22.01
C ARG A 234 -35.03 7.36 -20.63
N LEU A 235 -36.15 6.84 -20.16
CA LEU A 235 -36.25 6.12 -18.91
C LEU A 235 -35.57 4.76 -18.97
N HIS A 236 -35.72 4.03 -20.08
CA HIS A 236 -35.15 2.69 -20.21
C HIS A 236 -33.63 2.70 -20.27
N PHE A 237 -33.08 3.62 -21.05
CA PHE A 237 -31.63 3.77 -21.21
C PHE A 237 -30.96 4.74 -20.23
N GLY A 238 -31.73 5.26 -19.26
CA GLY A 238 -31.16 6.14 -18.23
C GLY A 238 -30.72 7.53 -18.71
N MET A 239 -31.23 7.99 -19.87
CA MET A 239 -30.82 9.27 -20.47
C MET A 239 -31.42 10.51 -19.75
N ALA A 240 -32.33 10.31 -18.78
CA ALA A 240 -33.00 11.41 -18.06
C ALA A 240 -32.29 11.72 -16.73
N ASP A 241 -32.00 10.69 -15.94
CA ASP A 241 -31.49 10.80 -14.56
C ASP A 241 -30.32 9.86 -14.28
N GLY A 242 -29.73 9.27 -15.34
CA GLY A 242 -28.63 8.30 -15.22
C GLY A 242 -29.05 6.91 -14.71
N THR A 243 -30.34 6.71 -14.39
CA THR A 243 -30.86 5.44 -13.89
C THR A 243 -31.65 4.69 -14.97
N CYS A 244 -31.26 3.44 -15.23
CA CYS A 244 -31.98 2.56 -16.18
C CYS A 244 -33.18 1.92 -15.49
N TYR A 245 -34.39 2.19 -15.99
CA TYR A 245 -35.64 1.61 -15.47
C TYR A 245 -36.04 0.35 -16.25
N SER A 246 -36.47 -0.66 -15.53
CA SER A 246 -37.05 -1.84 -16.15
C SER A 246 -38.44 -1.55 -16.78
N LEU A 247 -38.87 -2.33 -17.79
CA LEU A 247 -40.16 -2.13 -18.43
C LEU A 247 -41.33 -2.19 -17.44
N GLU A 248 -41.20 -2.93 -16.34
CA GLU A 248 -42.20 -2.99 -15.27
C GLU A 248 -42.27 -1.72 -14.45
N GLN A 249 -41.11 -1.13 -14.14
CA GLN A 249 -41.02 0.17 -13.41
C GLN A 249 -41.57 1.31 -14.28
N ILE A 250 -41.25 1.29 -15.60
CA ILE A 250 -41.77 2.26 -16.55
C ILE A 250 -43.30 2.12 -16.68
N SER A 251 -43.81 0.89 -16.71
CA SER A 251 -45.26 0.62 -16.78
C SER A 251 -45.98 1.22 -15.55
N LYS A 252 -45.42 1.07 -14.36
CA LYS A 252 -45.97 1.69 -13.12
C LYS A 252 -45.90 3.20 -13.16
N LYS A 253 -44.81 3.78 -13.67
CA LYS A 253 -44.58 5.23 -13.73
C LYS A 253 -45.48 5.92 -14.74
N LEU A 254 -45.78 5.28 -15.89
CA LEU A 254 -46.58 5.84 -16.96
C LEU A 254 -48.06 5.38 -16.93
N GLY A 255 -48.44 4.47 -16.01
CA GLY A 255 -49.82 3.98 -15.87
C GLY A 255 -50.35 3.13 -17.04
N ILE A 256 -49.45 2.45 -17.76
CA ILE A 256 -49.78 1.59 -18.93
C ILE A 256 -49.27 0.16 -18.69
N SER A 257 -49.85 -0.82 -19.40
CA SER A 257 -49.43 -2.20 -19.24
C SER A 257 -47.98 -2.44 -19.71
N LYS A 258 -47.24 -3.35 -19.05
CA LYS A 258 -45.89 -3.76 -19.42
C LYS A 258 -45.77 -4.14 -20.89
N GLU A 259 -46.74 -4.88 -21.41
CA GLU A 259 -46.74 -5.28 -22.82
C GLU A 259 -46.91 -4.07 -23.76
N ARG A 260 -47.66 -3.07 -23.34
CA ARG A 260 -47.79 -1.83 -24.12
C ARG A 260 -46.51 -1.03 -24.13
N VAL A 261 -45.78 -0.96 -23.03
CA VAL A 261 -44.43 -0.35 -22.99
C VAL A 261 -43.50 -1.05 -23.97
N ARG A 262 -43.48 -2.41 -23.98
CA ARG A 262 -42.62 -3.20 -24.87
C ARG A 262 -42.97 -2.98 -26.35
N GLN A 263 -44.28 -2.85 -26.68
CA GLN A 263 -44.72 -2.57 -28.06
C GLN A 263 -44.25 -1.17 -28.50
N ILE A 264 -44.37 -0.16 -27.65
CA ILE A 264 -43.96 1.21 -27.97
C ILE A 264 -42.44 1.29 -28.10
N GLU A 265 -41.69 0.63 -27.22
CA GLU A 265 -40.23 0.51 -27.30
C GLU A 265 -39.79 -0.12 -28.62
N LYS A 266 -40.35 -1.27 -28.98
CA LYS A 266 -40.05 -1.97 -30.24
C LYS A 266 -40.29 -1.07 -31.45
N GLN A 267 -41.46 -0.41 -31.51
CA GLN A 267 -41.78 0.53 -32.58
C GLN A 267 -40.82 1.72 -32.65
N ALA A 268 -40.40 2.23 -31.49
CA ALA A 268 -39.43 3.32 -31.41
C ALA A 268 -38.07 2.88 -31.92
N MET A 269 -37.60 1.71 -31.48
CA MET A 269 -36.32 1.13 -31.95
C MET A 269 -36.30 0.85 -33.46
N GLU A 270 -37.38 0.31 -34.03
CA GLU A 270 -37.51 0.10 -35.49
C GLU A 270 -37.45 1.40 -36.27
N LYS A 271 -38.03 2.49 -35.74
CA LYS A 271 -37.91 3.84 -36.34
C LYS A 271 -36.48 4.39 -36.24
N LEU A 272 -35.85 4.29 -35.05
CA LEU A 272 -34.51 4.75 -34.85
C LEU A 272 -33.49 4.01 -35.72
N GLN A 273 -33.66 2.69 -35.89
CA GLN A 273 -32.79 1.88 -36.73
C GLN A 273 -32.80 2.34 -38.19
N LYS A 274 -33.99 2.70 -38.71
CA LYS A 274 -34.11 3.22 -40.08
C LYS A 274 -33.51 4.60 -40.25
N LEU A 275 -33.67 5.48 -39.27
CA LEU A 275 -33.11 6.84 -39.29
C LEU A 275 -31.62 6.86 -39.00
N GLY A 276 -31.13 6.00 -38.06
CA GLY A 276 -29.74 5.93 -37.67
C GLY A 276 -28.81 5.50 -38.82
N ALA A 277 -29.27 4.58 -39.67
CA ALA A 277 -28.53 4.20 -40.88
C ALA A 277 -28.36 5.39 -41.87
N SER A 278 -29.26 6.35 -41.88
CA SER A 278 -29.18 7.53 -42.74
C SER A 278 -28.32 8.66 -42.13
N LEU A 279 -28.07 8.63 -40.84
CA LEU A 279 -27.28 9.64 -40.11
C LEU A 279 -25.86 9.19 -39.75
N GLY A 280 -25.40 8.08 -40.27
CA GLY A 280 -24.01 7.62 -40.09
C GLY A 280 -23.67 7.19 -38.66
N LEU A 281 -24.66 6.69 -37.86
CA LEU A 281 -24.40 6.18 -36.51
C LEU A 281 -23.41 5.00 -36.47
N GLU A 282 -23.26 4.30 -37.60
CA GLU A 282 -22.31 3.18 -37.72
C GLU A 282 -20.86 3.65 -37.62
N ASP A 283 -20.56 4.89 -37.97
CA ASP A 283 -19.23 5.46 -37.91
C ASP A 283 -18.74 5.60 -36.46
N PHE A 284 -19.66 5.76 -35.50
CA PHE A 284 -19.34 5.82 -34.06
C PHE A 284 -19.13 4.43 -33.42
N LEU A 285 -19.38 3.33 -34.13
CA LEU A 285 -19.19 1.96 -33.62
C LEU A 285 -17.86 1.34 -34.10
N LEU A 286 -17.10 2.02 -34.94
CA LEU A 286 -15.87 1.52 -35.56
C LEU A 286 -14.60 1.92 -34.81
N GLU A 287 -14.70 2.55 -33.66
CA GLU A 287 -13.64 2.78 -32.68
C GLU A 287 -13.91 1.93 -31.42
#